data_197806562933f79635a813644832a9ff
#
_entry.id   197806562933f79635a813644832a9ff
#
_cell.length_a   1.000
_cell.length_b   1.000
_cell.length_c   1.000
_cell.angle_alpha   90.00
_cell.angle_beta   90.00
_cell.angle_gamma   90.00
#
_symmetry.space_group_name_H-M   'P 1'
#
loop_
_entity.id
_entity.type
_entity.pdbx_description
1 polymer ?
#
loop_
_entity_poly.entity_id
_entity_poly.type
_entity_poly.pdbx_seq_one_letter_code
_entity_poly.pdbx_strand_id
1 'polypeptide(L)'
;MEHLIHYTWKHKIFPLQELRTTEGLLVEVINPGLANTHDGPDFIGASIKIDGTLWSGNVEIHIKSSDWFRHHHDRDSNYDNVILHVASIIDCPIYYPNGQEIPQLQLSVPQHVINNYDMLTRRDSLPRCKDVLSTLPTITIHNWMTTLTLERFALRTQQILARRDSLNKNWEDTLFITIARNFGFGINGNAFEQWAQSIPMGAVGKHRDSIFQIEAIFFGQAGLLEGTMHDTYSSNLQKEYLYLQQKFSLTPISRKTWKFLHLRPQNFPHIRIAQLASIYYQQKLTLSSLLNAHSIEAITHLLTTDVSEYWRTHYTFDGPPSASATRKLSPTSIDLIAINSVAPMLFAYGKYKSDQDLCDQAFDLWQNIKPEKNNITRNWASAGIICENAADSQAIIQQTRQYCQTRDCLRCAFGYEYIKCTPDLLREQEVRNE
;
A
#
# COMPACT_ATOMS: atom_id res chain seq x y z
N MET A 1 -16.70 16.87 14.82
CA MET A 1 -16.55 16.85 16.31
C MET A 1 -16.77 15.44 16.85
N GLU A 2 -17.82 14.75 16.49
CA GLU A 2 -18.13 13.39 16.95
C GLU A 2 -16.96 12.40 16.79
N HIS A 3 -16.31 12.36 15.64
CA HIS A 3 -15.11 11.55 15.41
C HIS A 3 -13.95 11.82 16.40
N LEU A 4 -13.86 13.04 16.98
CA LEU A 4 -12.89 13.36 18.03
C LEU A 4 -13.35 12.86 19.41
N ILE A 5 -14.65 12.79 19.67
CA ILE A 5 -15.17 12.16 20.90
C ILE A 5 -14.89 10.65 20.85
N HIS A 6 -15.20 9.99 19.71
CA HIS A 6 -14.86 8.58 19.48
C HIS A 6 -13.37 8.32 19.65
N TYR A 7 -12.53 9.21 19.11
CA TYR A 7 -11.08 9.11 19.26
C TYR A 7 -10.63 9.27 20.71
N THR A 8 -11.16 10.27 21.41
CA THR A 8 -10.89 10.53 22.84
C THR A 8 -11.29 9.33 23.70
N TRP A 9 -12.46 8.74 23.44
CA TRP A 9 -12.94 7.53 24.10
C TRP A 9 -12.06 6.32 23.82
N LYS A 10 -11.83 6.01 22.56
CA LYS A 10 -11.03 4.87 22.10
C LYS A 10 -9.64 4.85 22.73
N HIS A 11 -8.98 5.99 22.78
CA HIS A 11 -7.61 6.13 23.25
C HIS A 11 -7.51 6.54 24.71
N LYS A 12 -8.64 6.63 25.41
CA LYS A 12 -8.72 7.04 26.83
C LYS A 12 -7.99 8.36 27.10
N ILE A 13 -8.09 9.33 26.18
CA ILE A 13 -7.52 10.68 26.35
C ILE A 13 -8.50 11.50 27.19
N PHE A 14 -8.73 11.07 28.44
CA PHE A 14 -9.69 11.68 29.32
C PHE A 14 -9.10 12.92 30.03
N PRO A 15 -9.95 13.88 30.44
CA PRO A 15 -9.51 14.96 31.30
C PRO A 15 -8.95 14.38 32.61
N LEU A 16 -8.06 15.16 33.27
CA LEU A 16 -7.45 14.75 34.56
C LEU A 16 -8.47 14.59 35.69
N GLN A 17 -9.70 15.07 35.51
CA GLN A 17 -10.79 14.92 36.46
C GLN A 17 -11.40 13.51 36.41
N GLU A 18 -11.92 13.05 37.54
CA GLU A 18 -12.68 11.82 37.60
C GLU A 18 -13.89 11.84 36.65
N LEU A 19 -14.06 10.78 35.89
CA LEU A 19 -15.25 10.60 35.05
C LEU A 19 -16.43 10.23 35.95
N ARG A 20 -17.56 10.93 35.79
CA ARG A 20 -18.81 10.67 36.56
C ARG A 20 -20.01 10.68 35.62
N THR A 21 -20.97 9.81 35.91
CA THR A 21 -22.28 9.85 35.23
C THR A 21 -23.04 11.14 35.57
N THR A 22 -24.13 11.39 34.87
CA THR A 22 -25.07 12.47 35.16
C THR A 22 -25.64 12.38 36.60
N GLU A 23 -25.70 11.19 37.18
CA GLU A 23 -26.12 10.92 38.54
C GLU A 23 -24.97 11.07 39.58
N GLY A 24 -23.76 11.39 39.13
CA GLY A 24 -22.59 11.57 39.99
C GLY A 24 -21.82 10.28 40.31
N LEU A 25 -22.22 9.13 39.74
CA LEU A 25 -21.56 7.85 39.95
C LEU A 25 -20.18 7.83 39.30
N LEU A 26 -19.18 7.29 40.00
CA LEU A 26 -17.80 7.21 39.48
C LEU A 26 -17.72 6.22 38.29
N VAL A 27 -17.07 6.66 37.20
CA VAL A 27 -16.86 5.84 35.99
C VAL A 27 -15.37 5.53 35.80
N GLU A 28 -15.03 4.25 35.78
CA GLU A 28 -13.68 3.77 35.43
C GLU A 28 -13.75 2.93 34.15
N VAL A 29 -13.12 3.41 33.07
CA VAL A 29 -13.09 2.70 31.78
C VAL A 29 -11.95 1.68 31.79
N ILE A 30 -12.26 0.40 32.02
CA ILE A 30 -11.28 -0.69 31.96
C ILE A 30 -10.91 -0.96 30.51
N ASN A 31 -11.92 -1.27 29.67
CA ASN A 31 -11.78 -1.46 28.23
C ASN A 31 -12.84 -0.62 27.51
N PRO A 32 -12.47 0.29 26.60
CA PRO A 32 -13.41 1.13 25.87
C PRO A 32 -14.29 0.37 24.87
N GLY A 33 -13.99 -0.89 24.59
CA GLY A 33 -14.62 -1.67 23.53
C GLY A 33 -13.88 -1.60 22.19
N LEU A 34 -14.33 -2.40 21.26
CA LEU A 34 -13.85 -2.38 19.86
C LEU A 34 -14.72 -1.43 19.04
N ALA A 35 -14.09 -0.47 18.35
CA ALA A 35 -14.81 0.45 17.48
C ALA A 35 -15.54 -0.32 16.37
N ASN A 36 -16.84 -0.08 16.24
CA ASN A 36 -17.70 -0.66 15.23
C ASN A 36 -17.71 0.22 13.98
N THR A 37 -17.70 -0.40 12.80
CA THR A 37 -17.81 0.27 11.50
C THR A 37 -19.03 -0.20 10.71
N HIS A 38 -19.88 -0.98 11.35
CA HIS A 38 -21.14 -1.53 10.81
C HIS A 38 -22.32 -0.99 11.61
N ASP A 39 -23.53 -1.45 11.27
CA ASP A 39 -24.75 -1.09 12.00
C ASP A 39 -24.65 -1.49 13.47
N GLY A 40 -25.28 -0.70 14.38
CA GLY A 40 -25.30 -0.92 15.82
C GLY A 40 -24.37 0.04 16.57
N PRO A 41 -24.19 -0.17 17.91
CA PRO A 41 -23.45 0.73 18.78
C PRO A 41 -21.99 0.97 18.34
N ASP A 42 -21.47 2.17 18.60
CA ASP A 42 -20.14 2.64 18.19
C ASP A 42 -18.98 1.80 18.72
N PHE A 43 -19.13 1.28 19.95
CA PHE A 43 -18.12 0.44 20.59
C PHE A 43 -18.75 -0.81 21.16
N ILE A 44 -18.24 -1.98 20.74
CA ILE A 44 -18.75 -3.30 21.11
C ILE A 44 -17.83 -3.92 22.16
N GLY A 45 -18.43 -4.57 23.17
CA GLY A 45 -17.70 -5.34 24.18
C GLY A 45 -16.85 -4.48 25.12
N ALA A 46 -17.33 -3.30 25.49
CA ALA A 46 -16.72 -2.47 26.51
C ALA A 46 -16.84 -3.09 27.90
N SER A 47 -15.87 -2.79 28.78
CA SER A 47 -15.88 -3.13 30.20
C SER A 47 -15.65 -1.89 31.04
N ILE A 48 -16.64 -1.51 31.83
CA ILE A 48 -16.70 -0.24 32.55
C ILE A 48 -17.13 -0.51 33.99
N LYS A 49 -16.44 0.07 34.99
CA LYS A 49 -16.96 0.11 36.35
C LYS A 49 -17.76 1.38 36.56
N ILE A 50 -18.97 1.24 37.04
CA ILE A 50 -19.82 2.34 37.47
C ILE A 50 -20.10 2.14 38.99
N ASP A 51 -19.64 3.06 39.81
CA ASP A 51 -19.68 3.01 41.26
C ASP A 51 -19.20 1.67 41.85
N GLY A 52 -18.02 1.18 41.31
CA GLY A 52 -17.39 -0.07 41.72
C GLY A 52 -17.97 -1.34 41.10
N THR A 53 -19.15 -1.29 40.49
CA THR A 53 -19.78 -2.43 39.82
C THR A 53 -19.28 -2.54 38.38
N LEU A 54 -18.76 -3.73 37.98
CA LEU A 54 -18.30 -4.00 36.64
C LEU A 54 -19.45 -4.30 35.69
N TRP A 55 -19.57 -3.52 34.63
CA TRP A 55 -20.52 -3.69 33.55
C TRP A 55 -19.78 -4.14 32.28
N SER A 56 -20.38 -5.03 31.52
CA SER A 56 -19.88 -5.45 30.21
C SER A 56 -21.01 -5.31 29.18
N GLY A 57 -20.74 -4.58 28.08
CA GLY A 57 -21.73 -4.31 27.03
C GLY A 57 -21.19 -3.36 25.99
N ASN A 58 -22.07 -2.57 25.41
CA ASN A 58 -21.73 -1.66 24.32
C ASN A 58 -21.74 -0.19 24.80
N VAL A 59 -21.08 0.67 24.06
CA VAL A 59 -21.08 2.12 24.30
C VAL A 59 -21.52 2.82 23.01
N GLU A 60 -22.43 3.77 23.17
CA GLU A 60 -22.86 4.67 22.10
C GLU A 60 -22.39 6.09 22.37
N ILE A 61 -21.99 6.81 21.34
CA ILE A 61 -21.38 8.13 21.43
C ILE A 61 -22.07 9.11 20.50
N HIS A 62 -22.48 10.28 21.05
CA HIS A 62 -23.10 11.34 20.27
C HIS A 62 -22.52 12.72 20.60
N ILE A 63 -22.82 13.71 19.79
CA ILE A 63 -22.56 15.12 20.14
C ILE A 63 -23.55 15.56 21.23
N LYS A 64 -24.83 15.24 21.06
CA LYS A 64 -25.91 15.52 22.04
C LYS A 64 -26.62 14.23 22.42
N SER A 65 -27.06 14.15 23.68
CA SER A 65 -27.83 12.98 24.12
C SER A 65 -29.16 12.83 23.36
N SER A 66 -29.80 13.94 22.96
CA SER A 66 -31.01 13.90 22.13
C SER A 66 -30.83 13.26 20.74
N ASP A 67 -29.59 13.10 20.24
CA ASP A 67 -29.29 12.40 18.99
C ASP A 67 -29.67 10.92 19.05
N TRP A 68 -29.72 10.32 20.26
CA TRP A 68 -30.23 8.99 20.51
C TRP A 68 -31.63 8.77 19.89
N PHE A 69 -32.53 9.71 20.15
CA PHE A 69 -33.90 9.65 19.61
C PHE A 69 -33.96 10.04 18.13
N ARG A 70 -33.12 10.98 17.70
CA ARG A 70 -33.03 11.39 16.30
C ARG A 70 -32.60 10.25 15.39
N HIS A 71 -31.71 9.39 15.89
CA HIS A 71 -31.22 8.20 15.19
C HIS A 71 -32.10 6.95 15.41
N HIS A 72 -33.20 7.09 16.20
CA HIS A 72 -34.16 6.01 16.50
C HIS A 72 -33.57 4.82 17.27
N HIS A 73 -32.49 5.01 18.07
CA HIS A 73 -31.88 3.97 18.86
C HIS A 73 -32.80 3.47 19.99
N ASP A 74 -33.79 4.27 20.40
CA ASP A 74 -34.85 3.91 21.33
C ASP A 74 -35.78 2.80 20.82
N ARG A 75 -35.72 2.47 19.52
CA ARG A 75 -36.57 1.47 18.85
C ARG A 75 -35.79 0.35 18.17
N ASP A 76 -34.45 0.37 18.27
CA ASP A 76 -33.58 -0.62 17.66
C ASP A 76 -32.98 -1.54 18.73
N SER A 77 -33.32 -2.84 18.64
CA SER A 77 -32.86 -3.86 19.58
C SER A 77 -31.34 -4.08 19.58
N ASN A 78 -30.63 -3.60 18.57
CA ASN A 78 -29.16 -3.64 18.54
C ASN A 78 -28.55 -2.81 19.69
N TYR A 79 -29.31 -1.82 20.22
CA TYR A 79 -28.87 -0.92 21.29
C TYR A 79 -29.29 -1.35 22.70
N ASP A 80 -30.01 -2.48 22.84
CA ASP A 80 -30.48 -2.98 24.14
C ASP A 80 -29.33 -3.33 25.11
N ASN A 81 -28.13 -3.58 24.60
CA ASN A 81 -26.92 -3.88 25.37
C ASN A 81 -25.99 -2.68 25.57
N VAL A 82 -26.45 -1.44 25.32
CA VAL A 82 -25.69 -0.23 25.60
C VAL A 82 -25.66 0.00 27.11
N ILE A 83 -24.48 -0.11 27.73
CA ILE A 83 -24.28 0.04 29.19
C ILE A 83 -23.92 1.47 29.61
N LEU A 84 -23.45 2.28 28.64
CA LEU A 84 -23.12 3.68 28.86
C LEU A 84 -23.34 4.46 27.56
N HIS A 85 -24.00 5.58 27.66
CA HIS A 85 -24.11 6.57 26.60
C HIS A 85 -23.16 7.73 26.88
N VAL A 86 -22.32 8.07 25.90
CA VAL A 86 -21.33 9.15 26.04
C VAL A 86 -21.73 10.31 25.12
N ALA A 87 -21.79 11.53 25.64
CA ALA A 87 -22.06 12.69 24.80
C ALA A 87 -21.27 13.93 25.23
N SER A 88 -21.01 14.85 24.29
CA SER A 88 -20.41 16.14 24.63
C SER A 88 -21.38 17.03 25.38
N ILE A 89 -22.66 16.93 25.05
CA ILE A 89 -23.74 17.73 25.67
C ILE A 89 -24.84 16.76 26.07
N ILE A 90 -25.14 16.73 27.36
CA ILE A 90 -26.29 15.99 27.90
C ILE A 90 -27.45 16.97 27.98
N ASP A 91 -28.38 16.88 27.02
CA ASP A 91 -29.55 17.75 26.92
C ASP A 91 -30.87 17.05 27.29
N CYS A 92 -30.87 15.71 27.37
CA CYS A 92 -32.01 14.93 27.86
C CYS A 92 -31.57 13.57 28.43
N PRO A 93 -32.36 12.97 29.34
CA PRO A 93 -32.18 11.59 29.77
C PRO A 93 -32.56 10.61 28.63
N ILE A 94 -31.96 9.46 28.63
CA ILE A 94 -32.27 8.37 27.67
C ILE A 94 -32.62 7.09 28.44
N TYR A 95 -33.46 6.26 27.84
CA TYR A 95 -34.05 5.10 28.52
C TYR A 95 -33.98 3.85 27.66
N TYR A 96 -33.82 2.71 28.32
CA TYR A 96 -34.08 1.42 27.69
C TYR A 96 -35.58 1.24 27.41
N PRO A 97 -35.96 0.27 26.54
CA PRO A 97 -37.38 -0.03 26.28
C PRO A 97 -38.17 -0.44 27.52
N ASN A 98 -37.49 -0.93 28.57
CA ASN A 98 -38.12 -1.28 29.86
C ASN A 98 -38.36 -0.06 30.79
N GLY A 99 -38.00 1.15 30.37
CA GLY A 99 -38.15 2.37 31.13
C GLY A 99 -37.02 2.68 32.12
N GLN A 100 -36.00 1.84 32.23
CA GLN A 100 -34.82 2.11 33.04
C GLN A 100 -33.92 3.14 32.34
N GLU A 101 -33.38 4.13 33.07
CA GLU A 101 -32.45 5.09 32.53
C GLU A 101 -31.10 4.45 32.16
N ILE A 102 -30.59 4.80 30.98
CA ILE A 102 -29.24 4.40 30.55
C ILE A 102 -28.24 5.37 31.20
N PRO A 103 -27.20 4.87 31.89
CA PRO A 103 -26.17 5.74 32.44
C PRO A 103 -25.55 6.63 31.38
N GLN A 104 -25.44 7.94 31.65
CA GLN A 104 -24.88 8.92 30.71
C GLN A 104 -23.59 9.52 31.26
N LEU A 105 -22.59 9.66 30.39
CA LEU A 105 -21.31 10.31 30.68
C LEU A 105 -21.12 11.53 29.77
N GLN A 106 -20.97 12.72 30.38
CA GLN A 106 -20.55 13.88 29.61
C GLN A 106 -19.03 13.83 29.38
N LEU A 107 -18.60 13.75 28.12
CA LEU A 107 -17.20 13.72 27.75
C LEU A 107 -16.86 14.88 26.80
N SER A 108 -16.07 15.82 27.28
CA SER A 108 -15.51 16.88 26.44
C SER A 108 -14.17 16.44 25.84
N VAL A 109 -13.97 16.74 24.55
CA VAL A 109 -12.66 16.57 23.92
C VAL A 109 -11.69 17.60 24.48
N PRO A 110 -10.52 17.20 25.01
CA PRO A 110 -9.55 18.16 25.50
C PRO A 110 -9.12 19.15 24.42
N GLN A 111 -8.98 20.43 24.78
CA GLN A 111 -8.71 21.50 23.81
C GLN A 111 -7.41 21.27 23.02
N HIS A 112 -6.38 20.69 23.65
CA HIS A 112 -5.13 20.36 22.97
C HIS A 112 -5.34 19.30 21.88
N VAL A 113 -6.22 18.33 22.08
CA VAL A 113 -6.56 17.30 21.07
C VAL A 113 -7.20 17.95 19.84
N ILE A 114 -8.14 18.88 20.05
CA ILE A 114 -8.78 19.64 18.97
C ILE A 114 -7.73 20.45 18.21
N ASN A 115 -6.90 21.20 18.92
CA ASN A 115 -5.88 22.07 18.33
C ASN A 115 -4.86 21.26 17.54
N ASN A 116 -4.35 20.17 18.12
CA ASN A 116 -3.35 19.33 17.49
C ASN A 116 -3.91 18.62 16.24
N TYR A 117 -5.14 18.13 16.30
CA TYR A 117 -5.80 17.55 15.14
C TYR A 117 -5.99 18.57 14.01
N ASP A 118 -6.46 19.77 14.34
CA ASP A 118 -6.60 20.87 13.38
C ASP A 118 -5.26 21.23 12.72
N MET A 119 -4.19 21.30 13.50
CA MET A 119 -2.84 21.55 12.97
C MET A 119 -2.40 20.45 12.00
N LEU A 120 -2.58 19.17 12.34
CA LEU A 120 -2.25 18.05 11.46
C LEU A 120 -3.05 18.09 10.15
N THR A 121 -4.33 18.44 10.21
CA THR A 121 -5.18 18.45 9.03
C THR A 121 -4.95 19.65 8.11
N ARG A 122 -4.46 20.78 8.62
CA ARG A 122 -4.16 21.99 7.84
C ARG A 122 -2.77 22.00 7.22
N ARG A 123 -1.80 21.25 7.75
CA ARG A 123 -0.44 21.22 7.22
C ARG A 123 -0.40 20.52 5.85
N ASP A 124 0.27 21.15 4.87
CA ASP A 124 0.46 20.57 3.53
C ASP A 124 1.77 19.78 3.43
N SER A 125 2.80 20.13 4.23
CA SER A 125 4.08 19.41 4.24
C SER A 125 3.95 18.01 4.83
N LEU A 126 4.61 17.02 4.23
CA LEU A 126 4.63 15.63 4.71
C LEU A 126 6.04 15.25 5.22
N PRO A 127 6.12 14.54 6.35
CA PRO A 127 5.05 14.12 7.27
C PRO A 127 4.51 15.27 8.11
N ARG A 128 3.18 15.32 8.32
CA ARG A 128 2.52 16.40 9.07
C ARG A 128 2.89 16.42 10.55
N CYS A 129 3.16 15.25 11.12
CA CYS A 129 3.54 15.06 12.54
C CYS A 129 5.05 15.12 12.79
N LYS A 130 5.83 15.75 11.88
CA LYS A 130 7.31 15.75 11.94
C LYS A 130 7.87 16.17 13.30
N ASP A 131 7.20 17.12 13.97
CA ASP A 131 7.70 17.71 15.22
C ASP A 131 7.78 16.72 16.38
N VAL A 132 7.02 15.61 16.33
CA VAL A 132 7.04 14.59 17.39
C VAL A 132 7.92 13.37 17.04
N LEU A 133 8.25 13.17 15.77
CA LEU A 133 8.87 11.93 15.33
C LEU A 133 10.26 11.67 15.97
N SER A 134 11.06 12.72 16.15
CA SER A 134 12.39 12.61 16.74
C SER A 134 12.38 12.29 18.24
N THR A 135 11.23 12.45 18.92
CA THR A 135 11.09 12.19 20.36
C THR A 135 10.44 10.84 20.66
N LEU A 136 9.97 10.15 19.64
CA LEU A 136 9.30 8.87 19.84
C LEU A 136 10.28 7.77 20.27
N PRO A 137 9.85 6.91 21.21
CA PRO A 137 10.63 5.73 21.55
C PRO A 137 10.85 4.85 20.33
N THR A 138 12.05 4.30 20.16
CA THR A 138 12.39 3.40 19.05
C THR A 138 11.41 2.24 18.92
N ILE A 139 10.94 1.69 20.03
CA ILE A 139 9.96 0.59 20.03
C ILE A 139 8.61 1.01 19.42
N THR A 140 8.15 2.23 19.64
CA THR A 140 6.93 2.76 19.05
C THR A 140 7.05 2.89 17.54
N ILE A 141 8.20 3.43 17.08
CA ILE A 141 8.50 3.53 15.65
C ILE A 141 8.55 2.13 15.02
N HIS A 142 9.31 1.21 15.63
CA HIS A 142 9.49 -0.15 15.11
C HIS A 142 8.17 -0.91 15.00
N ASN A 143 7.33 -0.89 16.03
CA ASN A 143 6.05 -1.57 16.03
C ASN A 143 5.12 -1.03 14.94
N TRP A 144 5.08 0.30 14.77
CA TRP A 144 4.27 0.90 13.73
C TRP A 144 4.80 0.60 12.32
N MET A 145 6.11 0.66 12.12
CA MET A 145 6.75 0.30 10.85
C MET A 145 6.47 -1.15 10.47
N THR A 146 6.50 -2.08 11.42
CA THR A 146 6.14 -3.49 11.21
C THR A 146 4.67 -3.63 10.78
N THR A 147 3.75 -2.93 11.44
CA THR A 147 2.33 -2.91 11.07
C THR A 147 2.15 -2.40 9.64
N LEU A 148 2.78 -1.30 9.29
CA LEU A 148 2.71 -0.72 7.94
C LEU A 148 3.30 -1.65 6.87
N THR A 149 4.34 -2.40 7.20
CA THR A 149 4.94 -3.41 6.30
C THR A 149 3.94 -4.53 6.00
N LEU A 150 3.25 -5.03 7.03
CA LEU A 150 2.18 -6.04 6.88
C LEU A 150 1.01 -5.50 6.03
N GLU A 151 0.54 -4.30 6.31
CA GLU A 151 -0.51 -3.65 5.51
C GLU A 151 -0.08 -3.49 4.04
N ARG A 152 1.19 -3.15 3.81
CA ARG A 152 1.73 -3.02 2.46
C ARG A 152 1.72 -4.34 1.71
N PHE A 153 2.13 -5.44 2.35
CA PHE A 153 2.03 -6.78 1.78
C PHE A 153 0.57 -7.17 1.51
N ALA A 154 -0.34 -6.92 2.46
CA ALA A 154 -1.76 -7.21 2.30
C ALA A 154 -2.35 -6.47 1.08
N LEU A 155 -2.07 -5.17 0.94
CA LEU A 155 -2.51 -4.36 -0.20
C LEU A 155 -1.96 -4.90 -1.53
N ARG A 156 -0.67 -5.26 -1.57
CA ARG A 156 -0.04 -5.84 -2.76
C ARG A 156 -0.62 -7.20 -3.10
N THR A 157 -0.88 -8.03 -2.10
CA THR A 157 -1.54 -9.33 -2.26
C THR A 157 -2.92 -9.18 -2.90
N GLN A 158 -3.75 -8.26 -2.42
CA GLN A 158 -5.06 -8.00 -3.02
C GLN A 158 -4.93 -7.60 -4.49
N GLN A 159 -3.98 -6.74 -4.83
CA GLN A 159 -3.72 -6.32 -6.22
C GLN A 159 -3.30 -7.49 -7.11
N ILE A 160 -2.46 -8.40 -6.61
CA ILE A 160 -1.99 -9.59 -7.34
C ILE A 160 -3.14 -10.58 -7.54
N LEU A 161 -3.92 -10.86 -6.49
CA LEU A 161 -5.06 -11.77 -6.56
C LEU A 161 -6.16 -11.22 -7.47
N ALA A 162 -6.50 -9.93 -7.37
CA ALA A 162 -7.47 -9.29 -8.27
C ALA A 162 -7.03 -9.38 -9.74
N ARG A 163 -5.73 -9.17 -10.02
CA ARG A 163 -5.15 -9.34 -11.36
C ARG A 163 -5.30 -10.78 -11.86
N ARG A 164 -5.02 -11.75 -11.00
CA ARG A 164 -5.17 -13.17 -11.32
C ARG A 164 -6.63 -13.52 -11.64
N ASP A 165 -7.56 -13.08 -10.79
CA ASP A 165 -8.97 -13.47 -10.87
C ASP A 165 -9.70 -12.78 -12.03
N SER A 166 -9.42 -11.49 -12.27
CA SER A 166 -10.07 -10.72 -13.36
C SER A 166 -9.80 -11.28 -14.75
N LEU A 167 -8.73 -12.04 -14.93
CA LEU A 167 -8.30 -12.57 -16.23
C LEU A 167 -8.36 -14.09 -16.32
N ASN A 168 -8.85 -14.79 -15.29
CA ASN A 168 -8.79 -16.25 -15.18
C ASN A 168 -7.37 -16.80 -15.47
N LYS A 169 -6.34 -16.04 -15.10
CA LYS A 169 -4.94 -16.40 -15.35
C LYS A 169 -4.44 -17.37 -14.28
N ASN A 170 -3.55 -18.23 -14.68
CA ASN A 170 -2.77 -19.05 -13.77
C ASN A 170 -1.66 -18.20 -13.10
N TRP A 171 -0.90 -18.79 -12.21
CA TRP A 171 0.14 -18.09 -11.48
C TRP A 171 1.35 -17.69 -12.34
N GLU A 172 1.66 -18.42 -13.39
CA GLU A 172 2.73 -18.06 -14.35
C GLU A 172 2.34 -16.77 -15.11
N ASP A 173 1.11 -16.69 -15.63
CA ASP A 173 0.60 -15.47 -16.28
C ASP A 173 0.54 -14.29 -15.30
N THR A 174 0.15 -14.54 -14.05
CA THR A 174 0.10 -13.53 -13.00
C THR A 174 1.51 -13.01 -12.68
N LEU A 175 2.50 -13.90 -12.60
CA LEU A 175 3.91 -13.55 -12.43
C LEU A 175 4.39 -12.66 -13.58
N PHE A 176 4.15 -13.10 -14.83
CA PHE A 176 4.54 -12.33 -16.02
C PHE A 176 3.98 -10.91 -15.98
N ILE A 177 2.67 -10.77 -15.77
CA ILE A 177 2.00 -9.45 -15.71
C ILE A 177 2.52 -8.61 -14.56
N THR A 178 2.76 -9.21 -13.40
CA THR A 178 3.27 -8.51 -12.22
C THR A 178 4.70 -7.98 -12.43
N ILE A 179 5.58 -8.80 -12.99
CA ILE A 179 6.95 -8.40 -13.33
C ILE A 179 6.92 -7.32 -14.42
N ALA A 180 6.19 -7.55 -15.52
CA ALA A 180 6.10 -6.63 -16.64
C ALA A 180 5.62 -5.24 -16.20
N ARG A 181 4.58 -5.15 -15.37
CA ARG A 181 4.10 -3.87 -14.81
C ARG A 181 5.23 -3.07 -14.17
N ASN A 182 6.12 -3.73 -13.42
CA ASN A 182 7.20 -3.06 -12.70
C ASN A 182 8.41 -2.72 -13.60
N PHE A 183 8.53 -3.32 -14.79
CA PHE A 183 9.46 -2.86 -15.84
C PHE A 183 9.10 -1.47 -16.38
N GLY A 184 7.87 -0.99 -16.18
CA GLY A 184 7.45 0.36 -16.49
C GLY A 184 7.96 1.44 -15.53
N PHE A 185 8.57 1.06 -14.40
CA PHE A 185 9.19 1.94 -13.38
C PHE A 185 8.37 3.20 -13.09
N GLY A 186 7.08 3.05 -12.87
CA GLY A 186 6.13 4.10 -12.52
C GLY A 186 5.47 4.77 -13.73
N ILE A 187 6.23 5.32 -14.67
CA ILE A 187 5.67 6.10 -15.79
C ILE A 187 4.86 5.22 -16.76
N ASN A 188 5.40 4.06 -17.13
CA ASN A 188 4.79 3.12 -18.06
C ASN A 188 4.19 1.88 -17.38
N GLY A 189 4.02 1.87 -16.06
CA GLY A 189 3.53 0.68 -15.35
C GLY A 189 2.20 0.17 -15.88
N ASN A 190 1.20 1.04 -16.08
CA ASN A 190 -0.09 0.66 -16.64
C ASN A 190 0.00 0.22 -18.10
N ALA A 191 0.87 0.86 -18.90
CA ALA A 191 1.10 0.46 -20.30
C ALA A 191 1.69 -0.96 -20.37
N PHE A 192 2.69 -1.25 -19.54
CA PHE A 192 3.28 -2.59 -19.45
C PHE A 192 2.28 -3.64 -18.94
N GLU A 193 1.39 -3.29 -18.01
CA GLU A 193 0.34 -4.19 -17.55
C GLU A 193 -0.65 -4.54 -18.66
N GLN A 194 -1.18 -3.54 -19.38
CA GLN A 194 -2.06 -3.76 -20.53
C GLN A 194 -1.38 -4.58 -21.63
N TRP A 195 -0.13 -4.26 -21.95
CA TRP A 195 0.67 -5.00 -22.89
C TRP A 195 0.83 -6.46 -22.48
N ALA A 196 1.25 -6.73 -21.25
CA ALA A 196 1.44 -8.08 -20.75
C ALA A 196 0.14 -8.90 -20.75
N GLN A 197 -0.99 -8.27 -20.45
CA GLN A 197 -2.32 -8.90 -20.52
C GLN A 197 -2.72 -9.27 -21.94
N SER A 198 -2.25 -8.53 -22.95
CA SER A 198 -2.54 -8.84 -24.37
C SER A 198 -1.71 -10.00 -24.92
N ILE A 199 -0.69 -10.46 -24.20
CA ILE A 199 0.21 -11.54 -24.65
C ILE A 199 -0.29 -12.90 -24.15
N PRO A 200 -0.69 -13.80 -25.04
CA PRO A 200 -0.96 -15.19 -24.67
C PRO A 200 0.35 -15.93 -24.44
N MET A 201 0.72 -16.19 -23.18
CA MET A 201 1.99 -16.84 -22.84
C MET A 201 2.11 -18.25 -23.44
N GLY A 202 0.99 -18.91 -23.74
CA GLY A 202 1.00 -20.17 -24.51
C GLY A 202 1.51 -20.01 -25.96
N ALA A 203 1.34 -18.85 -26.60
CA ALA A 203 1.92 -18.57 -27.91
C ALA A 203 3.44 -18.34 -27.80
N VAL A 204 3.86 -17.59 -26.79
CA VAL A 204 5.30 -17.37 -26.49
C VAL A 204 6.00 -18.69 -26.21
N GLY A 205 5.38 -19.56 -25.42
CA GLY A 205 5.91 -20.89 -25.08
C GLY A 205 6.16 -21.82 -26.29
N LYS A 206 5.41 -21.65 -27.39
CA LYS A 206 5.61 -22.41 -28.64
C LYS A 206 6.79 -21.90 -29.47
N HIS A 207 7.31 -20.72 -29.15
CA HIS A 207 8.39 -20.06 -29.90
C HIS A 207 9.60 -19.72 -29.02
N ARG A 208 9.71 -20.39 -27.86
CA ARG A 208 10.74 -20.13 -26.84
C ARG A 208 12.18 -20.49 -27.28
N ASP A 209 12.35 -21.16 -28.41
CA ASP A 209 13.62 -21.50 -29.04
C ASP A 209 14.14 -20.38 -29.96
N SER A 210 13.34 -19.35 -30.23
CA SER A 210 13.68 -18.23 -31.10
C SER A 210 13.46 -16.87 -30.41
N ILE A 211 14.55 -16.20 -30.02
CA ILE A 211 14.49 -14.84 -29.48
C ILE A 211 13.79 -13.89 -30.47
N PHE A 212 14.02 -14.06 -31.76
CA PHE A 212 13.43 -13.23 -32.80
C PHE A 212 11.90 -13.34 -32.83
N GLN A 213 11.34 -14.56 -32.67
CA GLN A 213 9.90 -14.76 -32.63
C GLN A 213 9.26 -14.23 -31.32
N ILE A 214 9.97 -14.37 -30.18
CA ILE A 214 9.55 -13.76 -28.93
C ILE A 214 9.52 -12.24 -29.06
N GLU A 215 10.56 -11.63 -29.62
CA GLU A 215 10.62 -10.19 -29.88
C GLU A 215 9.51 -9.75 -30.85
N ALA A 216 9.23 -10.53 -31.92
CA ALA A 216 8.13 -10.25 -32.83
C ALA A 216 6.78 -10.18 -32.09
N ILE A 217 6.47 -11.18 -31.24
CA ILE A 217 5.25 -11.16 -30.43
C ILE A 217 5.24 -9.96 -29.46
N PHE A 218 6.34 -9.73 -28.75
CA PHE A 218 6.42 -8.71 -27.71
C PHE A 218 6.29 -7.29 -28.26
N PHE A 219 7.06 -6.97 -29.30
CA PHE A 219 7.02 -5.64 -29.94
C PHE A 219 5.76 -5.42 -30.76
N GLY A 220 5.27 -6.49 -31.41
CA GLY A 220 4.01 -6.44 -32.15
C GLY A 220 2.82 -6.17 -31.22
N GLN A 221 2.70 -6.93 -30.13
CA GLN A 221 1.64 -6.71 -29.13
C GLN A 221 1.75 -5.34 -28.43
N ALA A 222 2.94 -4.77 -28.39
CA ALA A 222 3.16 -3.40 -27.91
C ALA A 222 2.71 -2.31 -28.90
N GLY A 223 2.27 -2.67 -30.13
CA GLY A 223 1.95 -1.72 -31.20
C GLY A 223 3.17 -0.95 -31.71
N LEU A 224 4.40 -1.42 -31.41
CA LEU A 224 5.63 -0.72 -31.77
C LEU A 224 6.13 -1.10 -33.16
N LEU A 225 5.51 -2.07 -33.83
CA LEU A 225 5.77 -2.48 -35.21
C LEU A 225 4.69 -1.95 -36.19
N GLU A 226 3.89 -0.94 -35.78
CA GLU A 226 2.92 -0.28 -36.65
C GLU A 226 3.59 0.73 -37.60
N GLY A 227 3.09 0.82 -38.82
CA GLY A 227 3.58 1.74 -39.85
C GLY A 227 4.68 1.17 -40.72
N THR A 228 5.41 2.03 -41.46
CA THR A 228 6.50 1.61 -42.33
C THR A 228 7.79 1.49 -41.54
N MET A 229 8.43 0.30 -41.63
CA MET A 229 9.74 0.04 -41.05
C MET A 229 10.82 0.20 -42.13
N HIS A 230 11.95 0.83 -41.82
CA HIS A 230 12.98 1.20 -42.76
C HIS A 230 14.23 0.33 -42.65
N ASP A 231 14.62 -0.12 -41.46
CA ASP A 231 15.76 -1.01 -41.33
C ASP A 231 15.38 -2.47 -41.55
N THR A 232 16.38 -3.29 -41.91
CA THR A 232 16.19 -4.70 -42.24
C THR A 232 15.65 -5.51 -41.06
N TYR A 233 16.12 -5.21 -39.84
CA TYR A 233 15.70 -5.94 -38.64
C TYR A 233 14.22 -5.64 -38.31
N SER A 234 13.84 -4.37 -38.21
CA SER A 234 12.47 -3.97 -37.90
C SER A 234 11.46 -4.45 -38.96
N SER A 235 11.84 -4.38 -40.27
CA SER A 235 11.01 -4.87 -41.38
C SER A 235 10.79 -6.41 -41.33
N ASN A 236 11.82 -7.16 -41.00
CA ASN A 236 11.70 -8.62 -40.87
C ASN A 236 10.89 -8.99 -39.61
N LEU A 237 11.11 -8.27 -38.52
CA LEU A 237 10.36 -8.49 -37.27
C LEU A 237 8.87 -8.20 -37.46
N GLN A 238 8.52 -7.14 -38.22
CA GLN A 238 7.14 -6.80 -38.56
C GLN A 238 6.48 -7.92 -39.39
N LYS A 239 7.18 -8.45 -40.40
CA LYS A 239 6.68 -9.58 -41.22
C LYS A 239 6.42 -10.82 -40.37
N GLU A 240 7.36 -11.18 -39.50
CA GLU A 240 7.20 -12.29 -38.56
C GLU A 240 6.01 -12.09 -37.63
N TYR A 241 5.87 -10.88 -37.08
CA TYR A 241 4.72 -10.55 -36.23
C TYR A 241 3.39 -10.69 -37.00
N LEU A 242 3.27 -10.19 -38.20
CA LEU A 242 2.04 -10.32 -39.00
C LEU A 242 1.65 -11.79 -39.23
N TYR A 243 2.61 -12.66 -39.46
CA TYR A 243 2.36 -14.09 -39.52
C TYR A 243 1.88 -14.66 -38.19
N LEU A 244 2.57 -14.33 -37.07
CA LEU A 244 2.23 -14.80 -35.74
C LEU A 244 0.88 -14.20 -35.24
N GLN A 245 0.59 -12.96 -35.63
CA GLN A 245 -0.67 -12.29 -35.35
C GLN A 245 -1.86 -13.07 -35.94
N GLN A 246 -1.77 -13.48 -37.20
CA GLN A 246 -2.81 -14.30 -37.84
C GLN A 246 -2.87 -15.70 -37.19
N LYS A 247 -1.73 -16.34 -36.94
CA LYS A 247 -1.65 -17.68 -36.37
C LYS A 247 -2.29 -17.80 -35.00
N PHE A 248 -2.17 -16.77 -34.16
CA PHE A 248 -2.62 -16.77 -32.77
C PHE A 248 -3.77 -15.78 -32.50
N SER A 249 -4.32 -15.13 -33.53
CA SER A 249 -5.38 -14.11 -33.43
C SER A 249 -5.02 -13.00 -32.41
N LEU A 250 -3.79 -12.47 -32.52
CA LEU A 250 -3.28 -11.48 -31.59
C LEU A 250 -3.87 -10.09 -31.87
N THR A 251 -4.16 -9.35 -30.77
CA THR A 251 -4.63 -7.97 -30.86
C THR A 251 -3.68 -7.05 -30.09
N PRO A 252 -2.90 -6.19 -30.77
CA PRO A 252 -1.94 -5.32 -30.11
C PRO A 252 -2.61 -4.20 -29.32
N ILE A 253 -1.91 -3.67 -28.31
CA ILE A 253 -2.28 -2.41 -27.69
C ILE A 253 -1.87 -1.23 -28.61
N SER A 254 -2.51 -0.08 -28.41
CA SER A 254 -2.16 1.12 -29.17
C SER A 254 -0.75 1.63 -28.81
N ARG A 255 0.05 1.96 -29.82
CA ARG A 255 1.36 2.63 -29.64
C ARG A 255 1.27 3.89 -28.78
N LYS A 256 0.14 4.62 -28.80
CA LYS A 256 -0.09 5.84 -28.03
C LYS A 256 -0.13 5.62 -26.52
N THR A 257 -0.24 4.37 -26.05
CA THR A 257 -0.21 4.01 -24.63
C THR A 257 1.16 4.28 -23.99
N TRP A 258 2.24 4.23 -24.80
CA TRP A 258 3.60 4.37 -24.31
C TRP A 258 4.01 5.84 -24.15
N LYS A 259 4.64 6.15 -23.01
CA LYS A 259 5.20 7.46 -22.68
C LYS A 259 6.72 7.43 -22.82
N PHE A 260 7.28 8.37 -23.57
CA PHE A 260 8.71 8.51 -23.80
C PHE A 260 9.30 9.78 -23.17
N LEU A 261 8.46 10.81 -22.99
CA LEU A 261 8.87 12.09 -22.45
C LEU A 261 9.45 11.93 -21.04
N HIS A 262 10.56 12.63 -20.78
CA HIS A 262 11.33 12.60 -19.53
C HIS A 262 11.98 11.24 -19.20
N LEU A 263 12.04 10.29 -20.14
CA LEU A 263 12.80 9.06 -19.99
C LEU A 263 14.20 9.18 -20.61
N ARG A 264 15.20 8.62 -19.94
CA ARG A 264 16.51 8.37 -20.57
C ARG A 264 16.36 7.24 -21.60
N PRO A 265 17.07 7.25 -22.75
CA PRO A 265 16.91 6.23 -23.80
C PRO A 265 17.01 4.78 -23.30
N GLN A 266 17.91 4.49 -22.35
CA GLN A 266 18.05 3.17 -21.74
C GLN A 266 16.81 2.69 -20.97
N ASN A 267 15.86 3.59 -20.68
CA ASN A 267 14.59 3.30 -19.99
C ASN A 267 13.40 3.35 -20.95
N PHE A 268 13.63 3.48 -22.26
CA PHE A 268 12.54 3.44 -23.22
C PHE A 268 11.81 2.10 -23.21
N PRO A 269 10.51 2.08 -23.48
CA PRO A 269 9.73 0.84 -23.59
C PRO A 269 10.40 -0.20 -24.48
N HIS A 270 11.02 0.18 -25.59
CA HIS A 270 11.75 -0.71 -26.49
C HIS A 270 12.83 -1.52 -25.76
N ILE A 271 13.70 -0.84 -25.00
CA ILE A 271 14.77 -1.51 -24.26
C ILE A 271 14.20 -2.41 -23.16
N ARG A 272 13.17 -1.97 -22.47
CA ARG A 272 12.53 -2.75 -21.40
C ARG A 272 11.82 -4.00 -21.95
N ILE A 273 11.17 -3.89 -23.11
CA ILE A 273 10.57 -5.03 -23.82
C ILE A 273 11.65 -6.00 -24.30
N ALA A 274 12.76 -5.49 -24.88
CA ALA A 274 13.89 -6.34 -25.31
C ALA A 274 14.52 -7.10 -24.13
N GLN A 275 14.67 -6.44 -22.97
CA GLN A 275 15.14 -7.10 -21.73
C GLN A 275 14.20 -8.22 -21.30
N LEU A 276 12.87 -7.98 -21.27
CA LEU A 276 11.89 -9.01 -20.94
C LEU A 276 11.91 -10.15 -21.95
N ALA A 277 11.98 -9.87 -23.25
CA ALA A 277 12.08 -10.89 -24.29
C ALA A 277 13.29 -11.82 -24.06
N SER A 278 14.44 -11.22 -23.74
CA SER A 278 15.67 -11.98 -23.47
C SER A 278 15.58 -12.81 -22.18
N ILE A 279 14.96 -12.29 -21.11
CA ILE A 279 14.73 -13.03 -19.86
C ILE A 279 13.85 -14.27 -20.13
N TYR A 280 12.77 -14.10 -20.90
CA TYR A 280 11.86 -15.20 -21.22
C TYR A 280 12.47 -16.20 -22.21
N TYR A 281 13.24 -15.74 -23.16
CA TYR A 281 14.00 -16.60 -24.06
C TYR A 281 14.96 -17.55 -23.33
N GLN A 282 15.65 -17.03 -22.29
CA GLN A 282 16.56 -17.83 -21.48
C GLN A 282 15.85 -18.78 -20.50
N GLN A 283 14.53 -18.71 -20.40
CA GLN A 283 13.68 -19.55 -19.53
C GLN A 283 14.07 -19.54 -18.04
N LYS A 284 14.74 -18.48 -17.59
CA LYS A 284 15.21 -18.37 -16.21
C LYS A 284 14.09 -17.95 -15.25
N LEU A 285 13.13 -17.15 -15.71
CA LEU A 285 12.08 -16.60 -14.89
C LEU A 285 10.78 -17.41 -15.05
N THR A 286 10.59 -18.36 -14.15
CA THR A 286 9.37 -19.16 -13.97
C THR A 286 8.88 -19.00 -12.53
N LEU A 287 7.64 -19.37 -12.24
CA LEU A 287 7.15 -19.38 -10.86
C LEU A 287 8.03 -20.29 -9.98
N SER A 288 8.37 -21.48 -10.46
CA SER A 288 9.23 -22.41 -9.72
C SER A 288 10.61 -21.82 -9.41
N SER A 289 11.27 -21.19 -10.40
CA SER A 289 12.57 -20.56 -10.16
C SER A 289 12.49 -19.39 -9.20
N LEU A 290 11.37 -18.63 -9.23
CA LEU A 290 11.13 -17.53 -8.30
C LEU A 290 10.93 -18.04 -6.87
N LEU A 291 10.12 -19.09 -6.68
CA LEU A 291 9.86 -19.69 -5.37
C LEU A 291 11.12 -20.27 -4.72
N ASN A 292 12.10 -20.68 -5.52
CA ASN A 292 13.40 -21.16 -5.05
C ASN A 292 14.49 -20.07 -4.93
N ALA A 293 14.17 -18.81 -5.24
CA ALA A 293 15.12 -17.72 -5.16
C ALA A 293 15.08 -17.06 -3.78
N HIS A 294 15.85 -17.58 -2.83
CA HIS A 294 15.84 -17.17 -1.44
C HIS A 294 16.71 -15.94 -1.12
N SER A 295 17.38 -15.35 -2.13
CA SER A 295 18.25 -14.18 -1.91
C SER A 295 18.20 -13.19 -3.08
N ILE A 296 18.65 -11.96 -2.84
CA ILE A 296 18.75 -10.95 -3.90
C ILE A 296 19.75 -11.35 -5.01
N GLU A 297 20.79 -12.11 -4.67
CA GLU A 297 21.74 -12.64 -5.64
C GLU A 297 21.08 -13.65 -6.57
N ALA A 298 20.27 -14.57 -6.03
CA ALA A 298 19.48 -15.53 -6.82
C ALA A 298 18.51 -14.80 -7.76
N ILE A 299 17.78 -13.78 -7.25
CA ILE A 299 16.87 -12.95 -8.06
C ILE A 299 17.67 -12.19 -9.13
N THR A 300 18.84 -11.65 -8.80
CA THR A 300 19.73 -10.98 -9.74
C THR A 300 20.11 -11.93 -10.88
N HIS A 301 20.43 -13.17 -10.57
CA HIS A 301 20.74 -14.18 -11.59
C HIS A 301 19.56 -14.46 -12.53
N LEU A 302 18.33 -14.54 -12.00
CA LEU A 302 17.11 -14.74 -12.80
C LEU A 302 16.83 -13.56 -13.74
N LEU A 303 17.09 -12.32 -13.30
CA LEU A 303 16.77 -11.10 -14.04
C LEU A 303 17.95 -10.58 -14.89
N THR A 304 19.16 -11.08 -14.68
CA THR A 304 20.33 -10.62 -15.44
C THR A 304 20.45 -11.38 -16.77
N THR A 305 20.24 -10.64 -17.84
CA THR A 305 20.47 -11.09 -19.21
C THR A 305 20.85 -9.88 -20.07
N ASP A 306 21.49 -10.14 -21.21
CA ASP A 306 21.71 -9.11 -22.21
C ASP A 306 20.64 -9.19 -23.29
N VAL A 307 20.39 -8.08 -23.95
CA VAL A 307 19.44 -7.99 -25.07
C VAL A 307 20.02 -8.64 -26.33
N SER A 308 19.17 -8.91 -27.33
CA SER A 308 19.61 -9.37 -28.67
C SER A 308 20.50 -8.32 -29.35
N GLU A 309 21.25 -8.73 -30.37
CA GLU A 309 22.29 -7.94 -31.02
C GLU A 309 21.81 -6.55 -31.46
N TYR A 310 20.65 -6.46 -32.10
CA TYR A 310 20.08 -5.20 -32.58
C TYR A 310 19.96 -4.17 -31.44
N TRP A 311 19.46 -4.58 -30.27
CA TRP A 311 19.22 -3.69 -29.12
C TRP A 311 20.49 -3.26 -28.39
N ARG A 312 21.65 -3.84 -28.72
CA ARG A 312 22.94 -3.36 -28.17
C ARG A 312 23.35 -2.01 -28.76
N THR A 313 22.88 -1.68 -29.97
CA THR A 313 23.21 -0.46 -30.68
C THR A 313 22.02 0.49 -30.87
N HIS A 314 20.77 0.02 -30.75
CA HIS A 314 19.57 0.82 -30.98
C HIS A 314 18.75 1.02 -29.69
N TYR A 315 18.11 2.17 -29.57
CA TYR A 315 17.16 2.49 -28.50
C TYR A 315 15.70 2.46 -28.96
N THR A 316 15.47 2.59 -30.26
CA THR A 316 14.16 2.54 -30.93
C THR A 316 14.36 1.89 -32.30
N PHE A 317 13.26 1.40 -32.89
CA PHE A 317 13.28 0.99 -34.29
C PHE A 317 13.60 2.19 -35.19
N ASP A 318 14.32 1.94 -36.28
CA ASP A 318 14.72 2.95 -37.29
C ASP A 318 15.49 4.16 -36.69
N GLY A 319 15.92 4.05 -35.44
CA GLY A 319 16.70 5.11 -34.81
C GLY A 319 18.18 5.05 -35.18
N PRO A 320 18.93 6.13 -34.98
CA PRO A 320 20.37 6.12 -35.26
C PRO A 320 21.08 5.15 -34.32
N PRO A 321 22.06 4.37 -34.85
CA PRO A 321 22.84 3.48 -34.02
C PRO A 321 23.71 4.24 -33.02
N SER A 322 23.83 3.71 -31.82
CA SER A 322 24.74 4.17 -30.77
C SER A 322 25.95 3.24 -30.66
N ALA A 323 26.95 3.61 -29.85
CA ALA A 323 28.00 2.67 -29.51
C ALA A 323 27.42 1.38 -28.90
N SER A 324 27.97 0.24 -29.31
CA SER A 324 27.52 -1.06 -28.79
C SER A 324 27.76 -1.16 -27.29
N ALA A 325 26.73 -1.51 -26.54
CA ALA A 325 26.80 -1.67 -25.09
C ALA A 325 25.90 -2.79 -24.62
N THR A 326 26.28 -3.46 -23.55
CA THR A 326 25.38 -4.37 -22.84
C THR A 326 24.22 -3.57 -22.22
N ARG A 327 23.00 -4.06 -22.41
CA ARG A 327 21.81 -3.37 -21.89
C ARG A 327 21.12 -4.21 -20.82
N LYS A 328 21.91 -4.70 -19.88
CA LYS A 328 21.42 -5.43 -18.72
C LYS A 328 20.65 -4.49 -17.78
N LEU A 329 19.76 -5.06 -16.97
CA LEU A 329 19.17 -4.33 -15.86
C LEU A 329 20.26 -3.87 -14.90
N SER A 330 20.17 -2.63 -14.44
CA SER A 330 21.06 -2.13 -13.39
C SER A 330 20.70 -2.79 -12.04
N PRO A 331 21.66 -2.91 -11.10
CA PRO A 331 21.37 -3.43 -9.76
C PRO A 331 20.17 -2.72 -9.10
N THR A 332 20.12 -1.40 -9.17
CA THR A 332 18.98 -0.62 -8.64
C THR A 332 17.64 -0.97 -9.32
N SER A 333 17.64 -1.29 -10.63
CA SER A 333 16.42 -1.74 -11.32
C SER A 333 16.00 -3.12 -10.84
N ILE A 334 16.94 -4.00 -10.58
CA ILE A 334 16.70 -5.36 -10.04
C ILE A 334 16.12 -5.23 -8.63
N ASP A 335 16.73 -4.41 -7.76
CA ASP A 335 16.21 -4.13 -6.41
C ASP A 335 14.76 -3.65 -6.46
N LEU A 336 14.44 -2.68 -7.34
CA LEU A 336 13.08 -2.17 -7.49
C LEU A 336 12.08 -3.25 -7.97
N ILE A 337 12.49 -4.15 -8.88
CA ILE A 337 11.67 -5.28 -9.31
C ILE A 337 11.50 -6.29 -8.17
N ALA A 338 12.56 -6.58 -7.43
CA ALA A 338 12.50 -7.46 -6.27
C ALA A 338 11.55 -6.92 -5.20
N ILE A 339 11.66 -5.64 -4.86
CA ILE A 339 10.79 -4.97 -3.87
C ILE A 339 9.34 -4.93 -4.33
N ASN A 340 9.07 -4.54 -5.57
CA ASN A 340 7.71 -4.22 -6.02
C ASN A 340 7.00 -5.38 -6.73
N SER A 341 7.70 -6.47 -7.08
CA SER A 341 7.14 -7.64 -7.77
C SER A 341 7.44 -8.94 -7.06
N VAL A 342 8.73 -9.26 -6.83
CA VAL A 342 9.15 -10.58 -6.37
C VAL A 342 8.64 -10.84 -4.95
N ALA A 343 9.01 -10.00 -3.98
CA ALA A 343 8.58 -10.18 -2.60
C ALA A 343 7.04 -10.15 -2.44
N PRO A 344 6.29 -9.20 -3.05
CA PRO A 344 4.83 -9.27 -3.03
C PRO A 344 4.24 -10.53 -3.69
N MET A 345 4.89 -11.08 -4.73
CA MET A 345 4.45 -12.29 -5.41
C MET A 345 4.65 -13.53 -4.53
N LEU A 346 5.82 -13.63 -3.85
CA LEU A 346 6.09 -14.68 -2.86
C LEU A 346 5.08 -14.64 -1.73
N PHE A 347 4.82 -13.46 -1.17
CA PHE A 347 3.86 -13.30 -0.08
C PHE A 347 2.43 -13.65 -0.52
N ALA A 348 1.99 -13.19 -1.69
CA ALA A 348 0.66 -13.47 -2.23
C ALA A 348 0.47 -14.98 -2.51
N TYR A 349 1.49 -15.65 -3.06
CA TYR A 349 1.46 -17.08 -3.32
C TYR A 349 1.49 -17.88 -2.01
N GLY A 350 2.32 -17.47 -1.04
CA GLY A 350 2.36 -18.05 0.31
C GLY A 350 1.01 -17.97 1.01
N LYS A 351 0.36 -16.80 1.01
CA LYS A 351 -1.01 -16.65 1.55
C LYS A 351 -2.04 -17.52 0.83
N TYR A 352 -1.96 -17.60 -0.50
CA TYR A 352 -2.85 -18.46 -1.29
C TYR A 352 -2.67 -19.95 -0.98
N LYS A 353 -1.45 -20.39 -0.71
CA LYS A 353 -1.10 -21.78 -0.38
C LYS A 353 -1.16 -22.11 1.12
N SER A 354 -1.37 -21.11 1.98
CA SER A 354 -1.21 -21.20 3.43
C SER A 354 0.20 -21.66 3.84
N ASP A 355 1.21 -21.18 3.08
CA ASP A 355 2.62 -21.47 3.28
C ASP A 355 3.28 -20.27 3.97
N GLN A 356 3.57 -20.41 5.27
CA GLN A 356 4.14 -19.35 6.08
C GLN A 356 5.62 -19.11 5.73
N ASP A 357 6.37 -20.13 5.33
CA ASP A 357 7.80 -20.02 5.00
C ASP A 357 7.99 -19.08 3.78
N LEU A 358 7.10 -19.14 2.79
CA LEU A 358 7.12 -18.20 1.66
C LEU A 358 6.77 -16.76 2.08
N CYS A 359 5.88 -16.61 3.06
CA CYS A 359 5.57 -15.27 3.60
C CYS A 359 6.77 -14.69 4.34
N ASP A 360 7.44 -15.50 5.16
CA ASP A 360 8.62 -15.09 5.92
C ASP A 360 9.79 -14.79 4.98
N GLN A 361 10.01 -15.59 3.94
CA GLN A 361 10.98 -15.32 2.88
C GLN A 361 10.74 -13.96 2.19
N ALA A 362 9.49 -13.59 1.96
CA ALA A 362 9.17 -12.29 1.36
C ALA A 362 9.57 -11.13 2.29
N PHE A 363 9.39 -11.28 3.60
CA PHE A 363 9.84 -10.32 4.61
C PHE A 363 11.36 -10.23 4.66
N ASP A 364 12.03 -11.38 4.75
CA ASP A 364 13.49 -11.47 4.78
C ASP A 364 14.10 -10.80 3.54
N LEU A 365 13.48 -11.01 2.38
CA LEU A 365 13.92 -10.38 1.15
C LEU A 365 13.88 -8.84 1.25
N TRP A 366 12.78 -8.26 1.79
CA TRP A 366 12.72 -6.81 1.98
C TRP A 366 13.70 -6.30 3.04
N GLN A 367 14.01 -7.06 4.07
CA GLN A 367 14.99 -6.68 5.09
C GLN A 367 16.43 -6.68 4.54
N ASN A 368 16.72 -7.54 3.57
CA ASN A 368 18.07 -7.69 2.98
C ASN A 368 18.32 -6.82 1.73
N ILE A 369 17.30 -6.13 1.21
CA ILE A 369 17.45 -5.19 0.08
C ILE A 369 17.59 -3.76 0.61
N LYS A 370 18.44 -2.96 -0.07
CA LYS A 370 18.61 -1.53 0.24
C LYS A 370 17.29 -0.76 0.11
N PRO A 371 17.10 0.29 0.93
CA PRO A 371 15.87 1.07 0.88
C PRO A 371 15.65 1.74 -0.48
N GLU A 372 14.40 1.84 -0.88
CA GLU A 372 14.02 2.58 -2.08
C GLU A 372 14.28 4.08 -1.89
N LYS A 373 15.01 4.69 -2.82
CA LYS A 373 15.36 6.12 -2.77
C LYS A 373 14.40 6.94 -3.63
N ASN A 374 13.52 7.69 -2.98
CA ASN A 374 12.57 8.59 -3.64
C ASN A 374 12.28 9.83 -2.77
N ASN A 375 11.39 10.72 -3.23
CA ASN A 375 11.04 11.92 -2.48
C ASN A 375 10.38 11.61 -1.13
N ILE A 376 9.59 10.53 -1.05
CA ILE A 376 8.93 10.13 0.19
C ILE A 376 9.98 9.80 1.23
N THR A 377 10.88 8.85 0.92
CA THR A 377 11.90 8.41 1.90
C THR A 377 12.84 9.55 2.30
N ARG A 378 13.15 10.49 1.39
CA ARG A 378 13.93 11.69 1.73
C ARG A 378 13.21 12.63 2.69
N ASN A 379 11.90 12.88 2.47
CA ASN A 379 11.13 13.75 3.36
C ASN A 379 10.99 13.15 4.77
N TRP A 380 10.85 11.83 4.87
CA TRP A 380 10.79 11.16 6.17
C TRP A 380 12.17 11.13 6.87
N ALA A 381 13.25 10.96 6.11
CA ALA A 381 14.60 11.05 6.66
C ALA A 381 14.89 12.44 7.23
N SER A 382 14.46 13.52 6.56
CA SER A 382 14.58 14.89 7.09
C SER A 382 13.71 15.14 8.33
N ALA A 383 12.71 14.31 8.59
CA ALA A 383 11.88 14.35 9.78
C ALA A 383 12.33 13.36 10.88
N GLY A 384 13.50 12.73 10.71
CA GLY A 384 14.11 11.85 11.72
C GLY A 384 13.84 10.36 11.56
N ILE A 385 13.07 9.92 10.53
CA ILE A 385 12.82 8.49 10.25
C ILE A 385 13.68 8.04 9.07
N ILE A 386 14.79 7.38 9.36
CA ILE A 386 15.73 6.86 8.37
C ILE A 386 15.35 5.42 8.03
N CYS A 387 15.25 5.11 6.73
CA CYS A 387 15.02 3.74 6.26
C CYS A 387 16.37 3.02 6.10
N GLU A 388 16.55 1.90 6.76
CA GLU A 388 17.76 1.08 6.68
C GLU A 388 17.68 0.03 5.57
N ASN A 389 16.46 -0.43 5.25
CA ASN A 389 16.19 -1.49 4.29
C ASN A 389 14.90 -1.23 3.47
N ALA A 390 14.59 -2.17 2.57
CA ALA A 390 13.39 -2.05 1.72
C ALA A 390 12.09 -2.15 2.52
N ALA A 391 12.03 -2.94 3.60
CA ALA A 391 10.83 -3.03 4.44
C ALA A 391 10.47 -1.66 5.02
N ASP A 392 11.46 -0.94 5.58
CA ASP A 392 11.27 0.42 6.10
C ASP A 392 10.78 1.37 5.02
N SER A 393 11.41 1.36 3.84
CA SER A 393 11.00 2.24 2.75
C SER A 393 9.59 1.93 2.25
N GLN A 394 9.17 0.66 2.21
CA GLN A 394 7.81 0.27 1.85
C GLN A 394 6.79 0.62 2.94
N ALA A 395 7.16 0.51 4.22
CA ALA A 395 6.35 0.97 5.35
C ALA A 395 6.10 2.49 5.27
N ILE A 396 7.14 3.28 5.02
CA ILE A 396 7.02 4.75 4.88
C ILE A 396 6.22 5.16 3.64
N ILE A 397 6.32 4.42 2.55
CA ILE A 397 5.47 4.63 1.37
C ILE A 397 4.01 4.32 1.70
N GLN A 398 3.74 3.25 2.45
CA GLN A 398 2.40 2.89 2.95
C GLN A 398 1.85 4.00 3.85
N GLN A 399 2.63 4.42 4.86
CA GLN A 399 2.32 5.53 5.75
C GLN A 399 1.91 6.79 4.99
N THR A 400 2.73 7.18 4.03
CA THR A 400 2.50 8.40 3.26
C THR A 400 1.22 8.32 2.43
N ARG A 401 1.01 7.20 1.72
CA ARG A 401 -0.10 7.07 0.76
C ARG A 401 -1.44 6.80 1.42
N GLN A 402 -1.47 5.97 2.47
CA GLN A 402 -2.73 5.53 3.08
C GLN A 402 -3.15 6.37 4.28
N TYR A 403 -2.22 7.05 4.93
CA TYR A 403 -2.51 7.86 6.12
C TYR A 403 -2.25 9.35 5.90
N CYS A 404 -1.06 9.72 5.43
CA CYS A 404 -0.72 11.14 5.33
C CYS A 404 -1.45 11.85 4.17
N GLN A 405 -1.47 11.28 2.96
CA GLN A 405 -2.15 11.89 1.81
C GLN A 405 -3.67 11.92 1.99
N THR A 406 -4.24 10.92 2.63
CA THR A 406 -5.68 10.83 2.94
C THR A 406 -6.09 11.62 4.17
N ARG A 407 -5.12 12.19 4.91
CA ARG A 407 -5.35 12.90 6.19
C ARG A 407 -5.95 12.02 7.29
N ASP A 408 -5.68 10.73 7.25
CA ASP A 408 -6.20 9.74 8.20
C ASP A 408 -5.34 9.66 9.47
N CYS A 409 -5.12 10.81 10.10
CA CYS A 409 -4.25 10.95 11.27
C CYS A 409 -4.82 10.27 12.52
N LEU A 410 -6.14 10.10 12.59
CA LEU A 410 -6.80 9.47 13.73
C LEU A 410 -6.60 7.94 13.78
N ARG A 411 -6.28 7.31 12.67
CA ARG A 411 -5.93 5.87 12.63
C ARG A 411 -4.42 5.61 12.60
N CYS A 412 -3.61 6.66 12.64
CA CYS A 412 -2.17 6.60 12.52
C CYS A 412 -1.48 6.63 13.89
N ALA A 413 -0.57 5.70 14.18
CA ALA A 413 0.14 5.71 15.46
C ALA A 413 1.00 6.98 15.64
N PHE A 414 1.66 7.47 14.59
CA PHE A 414 2.38 8.74 14.68
C PHE A 414 1.43 9.94 14.87
N GLY A 415 0.25 9.89 14.25
CA GLY A 415 -0.81 10.87 14.48
C GLY A 415 -1.30 10.85 15.93
N TYR A 416 -1.47 9.66 16.50
CA TYR A 416 -1.83 9.51 17.92
C TYR A 416 -0.81 10.14 18.84
N GLU A 417 0.48 9.88 18.62
CA GLU A 417 1.55 10.44 19.44
C GLU A 417 1.57 11.98 19.37
N TYR A 418 1.31 12.56 18.20
CA TYR A 418 1.19 14.01 18.04
C TYR A 418 -0.06 14.58 18.73
N ILE A 419 -1.22 13.95 18.53
CA ILE A 419 -2.51 14.47 19.03
C ILE A 419 -2.56 14.48 20.55
N LYS A 420 -1.99 13.49 21.22
CA LYS A 420 -1.96 13.39 22.67
C LYS A 420 -0.98 14.33 23.37
N CYS A 421 -0.01 14.91 22.62
CA CYS A 421 0.96 15.82 23.22
C CYS A 421 0.29 17.05 23.84
N THR A 422 0.73 17.40 25.04
CA THR A 422 0.32 18.68 25.67
C THR A 422 1.11 19.84 25.06
N PRO A 423 0.59 21.08 25.10
CA PRO A 423 1.25 22.25 24.53
C PRO A 423 2.68 22.50 25.05
N ASP A 424 2.95 22.18 26.29
CA ASP A 424 4.27 22.37 26.90
C ASP A 424 5.33 21.45 26.27
N LEU A 425 4.98 20.20 25.98
CA LEU A 425 5.86 19.25 25.30
C LEU A 425 6.15 19.67 23.84
N LEU A 426 5.18 20.26 23.14
CA LEU A 426 5.40 20.72 21.76
C LEU A 426 6.27 21.99 21.71
N ARG A 427 6.15 22.91 22.68
CA ARG A 427 7.00 24.11 22.77
C ARG A 427 8.45 23.79 23.09
N GLU A 428 8.71 22.88 24.02
CA GLU A 428 10.07 22.42 24.33
C GLU A 428 10.76 21.77 23.12
N GLN A 429 10.00 21.23 22.18
CA GLN A 429 10.50 20.60 20.95
C GLN A 429 10.79 21.63 19.83
N GLU A 430 10.02 22.69 19.73
CA GLU A 430 10.31 23.80 18.81
C GLU A 430 11.64 24.48 19.17
N VAL A 431 11.87 24.71 20.46
CA VAL A 431 13.13 25.32 20.96
C VAL A 431 14.36 24.43 20.79
N ARG A 432 14.21 23.10 20.72
CA ARG A 432 15.33 22.16 20.48
C ARG A 432 15.69 21.97 18.99
N ASN A 433 14.80 22.38 18.09
CA ASN A 433 14.96 22.25 16.63
C ASN A 433 15.36 23.55 15.94
N GLU A 434 15.43 24.69 16.69
CA GLU A 434 16.08 25.94 16.31
C GLU A 434 17.55 25.93 16.76
#